data_d48f6fcb4d4061477e979ca899f3720f
#
_entry.id   d48f6fcb4d4061477e979ca899f3720f
#
_cell.length_a   1.000
_cell.length_b   1.000
_cell.length_c   1.000
_cell.angle_alpha   90.00
_cell.angle_beta   90.00
_cell.angle_gamma   90.00
#
_symmetry.space_group_name_H-M   'P 1'
#
loop_
_entity.id
_entity.type
_entity.pdbx_description
1 polymer ?
#
loop_
_entity_poly.entity_id
_entity_poly.type
_entity_poly.pdbx_seq_one_letter_code
_entity_poly.pdbx_strand_id
1 'polypeptide(L)'
;SVSPILAPLAGSGVIALSGWRGVFWVVAVAGLVGLVTTGFQLRETREAKDRLDSSLGGALRAYWLLLRDPHYMGLVFIGGFAMSGFFVYLANSSFVFIEHYGFTPTQYSLAFGVNAAGFIGASQFTGALGERMGLVPLVRRAALACGMVMVGLMGYFLAGGDDFRVLIVLYFIASAFMGFVIPTTGVLSLEAHGAIAGTASALMGTLQMLTGALMMSAIAVFTNGSPIAMV
;
A
#
# COMPACT_ATOMS: atom_id res chain seq x y z
N SER A 1 6.78 5.80 -5.57
CA SER A 1 7.88 6.32 -4.74
C SER A 1 8.96 5.25 -4.57
N VAL A 2 10.22 5.65 -4.57
CA VAL A 2 11.39 4.75 -4.41
C VAL A 2 11.67 4.47 -2.93
N SER A 3 10.99 5.17 -2.04
CA SER A 3 11.16 5.12 -0.59
C SER A 3 11.14 3.70 0.01
N PRO A 4 10.20 2.80 -0.33
CA PRO A 4 10.17 1.45 0.24
C PRO A 4 11.40 0.60 -0.10
N ILE A 5 12.10 0.90 -1.20
CA ILE A 5 13.33 0.19 -1.59
C ILE A 5 14.53 0.76 -0.83
N LEU A 6 14.60 2.08 -0.71
CA LEU A 6 15.73 2.75 -0.07
C LEU A 6 15.67 2.73 1.45
N ALA A 7 14.47 2.68 2.05
CA ALA A 7 14.30 2.73 3.49
C ALA A 7 15.01 1.58 4.25
N PRO A 8 14.92 0.30 3.83
CA PRO A 8 15.66 -0.77 4.49
C PRO A 8 17.19 -0.60 4.38
N LEU A 9 17.69 -0.15 3.22
CA LEU A 9 19.13 0.10 3.02
C LEU A 9 19.62 1.26 3.87
N ALA A 10 18.90 2.39 3.87
CA ALA A 10 19.23 3.53 4.72
C ALA A 10 19.13 3.16 6.21
N GLY A 11 18.09 2.42 6.60
CA GLY A 11 17.89 1.97 7.97
C GLY A 11 19.03 1.08 8.46
N SER A 12 19.48 0.13 7.65
CA SER A 12 20.61 -0.75 8.00
C SER A 12 21.92 0.04 8.20
N GLY A 13 22.18 1.04 7.34
CA GLY A 13 23.32 1.95 7.49
C GLY A 13 23.27 2.76 8.78
N VAL A 14 22.11 3.33 9.11
CA VAL A 14 21.91 4.08 10.36
C VAL A 14 22.08 3.18 11.58
N ILE A 15 21.54 1.95 11.56
CA ILE A 15 21.67 1.00 12.66
C ILE A 15 23.14 0.62 12.88
N ALA A 16 23.91 0.44 11.81
CA ALA A 16 25.34 0.11 11.91
C ALA A 16 26.17 1.24 12.55
N LEU A 17 25.78 2.51 12.34
CA LEU A 17 26.50 3.69 12.82
C LEU A 17 26.07 4.14 14.22
N SER A 18 24.78 4.05 14.54
CA SER A 18 24.19 4.68 15.75
C SER A 18 23.19 3.79 16.50
N GLY A 19 23.10 2.51 16.11
CA GLY A 19 22.13 1.58 16.68
C GLY A 19 20.67 1.88 16.31
N TRP A 20 19.75 1.06 16.82
CA TRP A 20 18.33 1.18 16.48
C TRP A 20 17.69 2.54 16.87
N ARG A 21 18.19 3.16 17.93
CA ARG A 21 17.72 4.51 18.37
C ARG A 21 18.02 5.59 17.34
N GLY A 22 19.11 5.45 16.58
CA GLY A 22 19.49 6.39 15.52
C GLY A 22 18.42 6.51 14.43
N VAL A 23 17.71 5.43 14.13
CA VAL A 23 16.61 5.44 13.14
C VAL A 23 15.51 6.41 13.56
N PHE A 24 15.12 6.41 14.85
CA PHE A 24 14.12 7.33 15.36
C PHE A 24 14.58 8.80 15.30
N TRP A 25 15.86 9.07 15.57
CA TRP A 25 16.41 10.42 15.43
C TRP A 25 16.41 10.89 13.97
N VAL A 26 16.76 10.03 13.02
CA VAL A 26 16.71 10.37 11.59
C VAL A 26 15.27 10.67 11.16
N VAL A 27 14.29 9.86 11.59
CA VAL A 27 12.87 10.09 11.30
C VAL A 27 12.39 11.40 11.95
N ALA A 28 12.77 11.67 13.19
CA ALA A 28 12.40 12.90 13.88
C ALA A 28 12.97 14.15 13.18
N VAL A 29 14.24 14.11 12.77
CA VAL A 29 14.87 15.21 12.01
C VAL A 29 14.21 15.40 10.66
N ALA A 30 13.95 14.32 9.93
CA ALA A 30 13.24 14.38 8.65
C ALA A 30 11.82 14.96 8.80
N GLY A 31 11.10 14.58 9.86
CA GLY A 31 9.80 15.15 10.21
C GLY A 31 9.87 16.64 10.51
N LEU A 32 10.88 17.07 11.29
CA LEU A 32 11.10 18.49 11.61
C LEU A 32 11.43 19.30 10.35
N VAL A 33 12.30 18.79 9.48
CA VAL A 33 12.62 19.42 8.19
C VAL A 33 11.35 19.53 7.33
N GLY A 34 10.55 18.50 7.25
CA GLY A 34 9.26 18.52 6.54
C GLY A 34 8.31 19.59 7.10
N LEU A 35 8.20 19.68 8.42
CA LEU A 35 7.34 20.65 9.09
C LEU A 35 7.80 22.09 8.84
N VAL A 36 9.11 22.35 8.93
CA VAL A 36 9.71 23.65 8.63
C VAL A 36 9.50 24.01 7.16
N THR A 37 9.77 23.10 6.24
CA THR A 37 9.60 23.32 4.80
C THR A 37 8.14 23.62 4.47
N THR A 38 7.21 22.84 5.03
CA THR A 38 5.76 23.06 4.86
C THR A 38 5.35 24.44 5.40
N GLY A 39 5.79 24.79 6.60
CA GLY A 39 5.44 26.06 7.23
C GLY A 39 5.94 27.31 6.50
N PHE A 40 7.12 27.22 5.87
CA PHE A 40 7.72 28.39 5.19
C PHE A 40 7.52 28.44 3.68
N GLN A 41 7.38 27.30 3.02
CA GLN A 41 7.32 27.24 1.55
C GLN A 41 5.93 26.96 0.99
N LEU A 42 5.04 26.28 1.74
CA LEU A 42 3.69 26.02 1.30
C LEU A 42 2.79 27.22 1.58
N ARG A 43 2.42 27.92 0.48
CA ARG A 43 1.39 28.96 0.55
C ARG A 43 0.01 28.31 0.53
N GLU A 44 -0.92 28.87 1.28
CA GLU A 44 -2.33 28.51 1.20
C GLU A 44 -2.87 28.80 -0.20
N THR A 45 -3.24 27.77 -0.92
CA THR A 45 -3.73 27.89 -2.32
C THR A 45 -5.24 28.02 -2.41
N ARG A 46 -5.96 27.73 -1.32
CA ARG A 46 -7.43 27.80 -1.30
C ARG A 46 -7.87 29.21 -0.92
N GLU A 47 -8.66 29.85 -1.80
CA GLU A 47 -9.22 31.17 -1.52
C GLU A 47 -10.12 31.14 -0.27
N ALA A 48 -10.13 32.24 0.51
CA ALA A 48 -10.87 32.30 1.76
C ALA A 48 -12.39 32.05 1.59
N LYS A 49 -12.95 32.44 0.45
CA LYS A 49 -14.36 32.20 0.09
C LYS A 49 -14.72 30.73 -0.15
N ASP A 50 -13.72 29.91 -0.53
CA ASP A 50 -13.91 28.50 -0.86
C ASP A 50 -13.55 27.58 0.32
N ARG A 51 -13.14 28.17 1.45
CA ARG A 51 -12.86 27.43 2.69
C ARG A 51 -14.18 27.01 3.32
N LEU A 52 -14.42 25.72 3.35
CA LEU A 52 -15.56 25.17 4.11
C LEU A 52 -15.34 25.44 5.61
N ASP A 53 -16.42 25.78 6.31
CA ASP A 53 -16.37 25.90 7.77
C ASP A 53 -15.82 24.63 8.38
N SER A 54 -14.66 24.75 9.04
CA SER A 54 -13.99 23.64 9.72
C SER A 54 -14.67 23.29 11.05
N SER A 55 -16.00 23.07 11.00
CA SER A 55 -16.76 22.67 12.17
C SER A 55 -16.75 21.15 12.33
N LEU A 56 -16.71 20.66 13.57
CA LEU A 56 -16.85 19.23 13.85
C LEU A 56 -18.14 18.66 13.26
N GLY A 57 -19.24 19.41 13.30
CA GLY A 57 -20.51 19.01 12.68
C GLY A 57 -20.42 18.87 11.16
N GLY A 58 -19.69 19.77 10.49
CA GLY A 58 -19.41 19.69 9.05
C GLY A 58 -18.60 18.45 8.69
N ALA A 59 -17.56 18.16 9.47
CA ALA A 59 -16.72 16.97 9.28
C ALA A 59 -17.52 15.68 9.47
N LEU A 60 -18.32 15.58 10.53
CA LEU A 60 -19.17 14.40 10.78
C LEU A 60 -20.21 14.19 9.67
N ARG A 61 -20.80 15.26 9.16
CA ARG A 61 -21.73 15.18 8.02
C ARG A 61 -21.03 14.69 6.76
N ALA A 62 -19.82 15.19 6.48
CA ALA A 62 -19.01 14.74 5.35
C ALA A 62 -18.63 13.25 5.48
N TYR A 63 -18.21 12.78 6.65
CA TYR A 63 -17.96 11.36 6.90
C TYR A 63 -19.21 10.52 6.68
N TRP A 64 -20.36 10.96 7.17
CA TRP A 64 -21.62 10.24 6.99
C TRP A 64 -22.03 10.14 5.51
N LEU A 65 -21.83 11.20 4.74
CA LEU A 65 -22.08 11.21 3.31
C LEU A 65 -21.19 10.20 2.60
N LEU A 66 -19.88 10.20 2.89
CA LEU A 66 -18.90 9.29 2.30
C LEU A 66 -19.17 7.82 2.65
N LEU A 67 -19.51 7.52 3.90
CA LEU A 67 -19.85 6.17 4.35
C LEU A 67 -21.13 5.61 3.69
N ARG A 68 -22.01 6.48 3.21
CA ARG A 68 -23.24 6.12 2.48
C ARG A 68 -23.07 6.04 0.97
N ASP A 69 -21.94 6.50 0.46
CA ASP A 69 -21.65 6.40 -0.97
C ASP A 69 -21.05 5.02 -1.28
N PRO A 70 -21.82 4.12 -1.93
CA PRO A 70 -21.34 2.77 -2.23
C PRO A 70 -20.20 2.77 -3.25
N HIS A 71 -20.12 3.77 -4.13
CA HIS A 71 -19.03 3.89 -5.10
C HIS A 71 -17.73 4.24 -4.39
N TYR A 72 -17.76 5.26 -3.52
CA TYR A 72 -16.61 5.63 -2.71
C TYR A 72 -16.15 4.47 -1.82
N MET A 73 -17.07 3.85 -1.06
CA MET A 73 -16.75 2.73 -0.18
C MET A 73 -16.19 1.53 -0.94
N GLY A 74 -16.74 1.22 -2.11
CA GLY A 74 -16.23 0.16 -2.97
C GLY A 74 -14.78 0.39 -3.38
N LEU A 75 -14.43 1.60 -3.83
CA LEU A 75 -13.07 1.96 -4.20
C LEU A 75 -12.12 1.93 -2.99
N VAL A 76 -12.56 2.44 -1.85
CA VAL A 76 -11.78 2.45 -0.61
C VAL A 76 -11.47 1.03 -0.15
N PHE A 77 -12.43 0.10 -0.20
CA PHE A 77 -12.20 -1.29 0.17
C PHE A 77 -11.35 -2.04 -0.85
N ILE A 78 -11.51 -1.81 -2.15
CA ILE A 78 -10.62 -2.40 -3.16
C ILE A 78 -9.16 -1.97 -2.89
N GLY A 79 -8.92 -0.68 -2.67
CA GLY A 79 -7.61 -0.16 -2.29
C GLY A 79 -7.14 -0.70 -0.92
N GLY A 80 -8.04 -0.83 0.04
CA GLY A 80 -7.79 -1.35 1.38
C GLY A 80 -7.35 -2.81 1.38
N PHE A 81 -8.03 -3.68 0.64
CA PHE A 81 -7.63 -5.08 0.50
C PHE A 81 -6.30 -5.21 -0.25
N ALA A 82 -6.07 -4.43 -1.32
CA ALA A 82 -4.78 -4.41 -1.99
C ALA A 82 -3.65 -3.98 -1.03
N MET A 83 -3.88 -2.95 -0.21
CA MET A 83 -2.93 -2.48 0.80
C MET A 83 -2.71 -3.52 1.90
N SER A 84 -3.76 -4.25 2.30
CA SER A 84 -3.65 -5.34 3.27
C SER A 84 -2.74 -6.46 2.76
N GLY A 85 -2.87 -6.86 1.50
CA GLY A 85 -1.97 -7.82 0.87
C GLY A 85 -0.51 -7.37 0.90
N PHE A 86 -0.26 -6.08 0.67
CA PHE A 86 1.08 -5.51 0.81
C PHE A 86 1.61 -5.58 2.25
N PHE A 87 0.80 -5.26 3.26
CA PHE A 87 1.21 -5.35 4.67
C PHE A 87 1.43 -6.78 5.12
N VAL A 88 0.60 -7.73 4.69
CA VAL A 88 0.78 -9.16 4.98
C VAL A 88 2.09 -9.65 4.38
N TYR A 89 2.38 -9.29 3.14
CA TYR A 89 3.67 -9.58 2.51
C TYR A 89 4.84 -8.98 3.31
N LEU A 90 4.75 -7.70 3.67
CA LEU A 90 5.81 -7.01 4.42
C LEU A 90 6.09 -7.68 5.77
N ALA A 91 5.04 -8.11 6.47
CA ALA A 91 5.17 -8.74 7.80
C ALA A 91 5.72 -10.17 7.76
N ASN A 92 5.33 -10.95 6.74
CA ASN A 92 5.61 -12.39 6.71
C ASN A 92 6.76 -12.77 5.75
N SER A 93 7.10 -11.92 4.76
CA SER A 93 8.06 -12.28 3.72
C SER A 93 9.45 -12.63 4.26
N SER A 94 9.94 -11.94 5.29
CA SER A 94 11.25 -12.26 5.88
C SER A 94 11.26 -13.65 6.52
N PHE A 95 10.20 -14.04 7.22
CA PHE A 95 10.08 -15.38 7.80
C PHE A 95 10.01 -16.45 6.72
N VAL A 96 9.20 -16.25 5.70
CA VAL A 96 9.04 -17.20 4.60
C VAL A 96 10.34 -17.37 3.82
N PHE A 97 10.98 -16.29 3.40
CA PHE A 97 12.19 -16.39 2.58
C PHE A 97 13.41 -16.84 3.38
N ILE A 98 13.60 -16.34 4.60
CA ILE A 98 14.81 -16.64 5.39
C ILE A 98 14.64 -17.96 6.16
N GLU A 99 13.54 -18.14 6.90
CA GLU A 99 13.38 -19.30 7.77
C GLU A 99 12.88 -20.54 7.02
N HIS A 100 11.93 -20.39 6.08
CA HIS A 100 11.38 -21.54 5.33
C HIS A 100 12.27 -21.91 4.13
N TYR A 101 12.66 -20.95 3.29
CA TYR A 101 13.48 -21.21 2.09
C TYR A 101 14.99 -21.09 2.30
N GLY A 102 15.46 -20.69 3.49
CA GLY A 102 16.88 -20.59 3.82
C GLY A 102 17.64 -19.48 3.08
N PHE A 103 16.94 -18.41 2.66
CA PHE A 103 17.59 -17.28 1.98
C PHE A 103 18.52 -16.53 2.93
N THR A 104 19.65 -16.07 2.40
CA THR A 104 20.46 -15.08 3.09
C THR A 104 19.73 -13.73 3.12
N PRO A 105 20.04 -12.82 4.07
CA PRO A 105 19.46 -11.47 4.10
C PRO A 105 19.62 -10.71 2.77
N THR A 106 20.73 -10.94 2.07
CA THR A 106 20.97 -10.32 0.75
C THR A 106 20.04 -10.88 -0.33
N GLN A 107 19.83 -12.21 -0.36
CA GLN A 107 18.90 -12.84 -1.30
C GLN A 107 17.45 -12.41 -1.04
N TYR A 108 17.06 -12.32 0.23
CA TYR A 108 15.76 -11.78 0.61
C TYR A 108 15.58 -10.32 0.13
N SER A 109 16.59 -9.47 0.34
CA SER A 109 16.53 -8.07 -0.11
C SER A 109 16.40 -7.95 -1.64
N LEU A 110 17.03 -8.84 -2.39
CA LEU A 110 16.89 -8.89 -3.85
C LEU A 110 15.49 -9.34 -4.26
N ALA A 111 14.95 -10.40 -3.65
CA ALA A 111 13.59 -10.88 -3.92
C ALA A 111 12.53 -9.80 -3.60
N PHE A 112 12.70 -9.12 -2.47
CA PHE A 112 11.85 -7.98 -2.09
C PHE A 112 11.95 -6.83 -3.09
N GLY A 113 13.19 -6.49 -3.52
CA GLY A 113 13.46 -5.46 -4.51
C GLY A 113 12.82 -5.75 -5.87
N VAL A 114 12.83 -7.00 -6.32
CA VAL A 114 12.15 -7.44 -7.56
C VAL A 114 10.65 -7.17 -7.46
N ASN A 115 9.99 -7.57 -6.38
CA ASN A 115 8.56 -7.32 -6.18
C ASN A 115 8.24 -5.82 -6.10
N ALA A 116 9.05 -5.05 -5.40
CA ALA A 116 8.91 -3.59 -5.34
C ALA A 116 9.10 -2.93 -6.71
N ALA A 117 10.03 -3.43 -7.54
CA ALA A 117 10.22 -2.96 -8.91
C ALA A 117 9.00 -3.23 -9.79
N GLY A 118 8.34 -4.39 -9.62
CA GLY A 118 7.08 -4.71 -10.30
C GLY A 118 5.98 -3.71 -9.95
N PHE A 119 5.77 -3.45 -8.67
CA PHE A 119 4.80 -2.48 -8.18
C PHE A 119 5.08 -1.06 -8.71
N ILE A 120 6.32 -0.57 -8.52
CA ILE A 120 6.70 0.79 -8.93
C ILE A 120 6.68 0.92 -10.45
N GLY A 121 7.23 -0.06 -11.17
CA GLY A 121 7.23 -0.05 -12.64
C GLY A 121 5.83 0.03 -13.20
N ALA A 122 4.91 -0.83 -12.74
CA ALA A 122 3.52 -0.81 -13.18
C ALA A 122 2.83 0.52 -12.84
N SER A 123 3.07 1.08 -11.65
CA SER A 123 2.46 2.34 -11.24
C SER A 123 2.82 3.54 -12.14
N GLN A 124 3.97 3.53 -12.81
CA GLN A 124 4.35 4.58 -13.76
C GLN A 124 3.47 4.58 -15.03
N PHE A 125 2.94 3.42 -15.40
CA PHE A 125 2.09 3.28 -16.59
C PHE A 125 0.61 3.53 -16.31
N THR A 126 0.24 3.77 -15.05
CA THR A 126 -1.17 3.99 -14.64
C THR A 126 -1.81 5.15 -15.39
N GLY A 127 -1.11 6.28 -15.54
CA GLY A 127 -1.60 7.44 -16.28
C GLY A 127 -1.87 7.11 -17.75
N ALA A 128 -0.86 6.59 -18.46
CA ALA A 128 -0.97 6.27 -19.87
C ALA A 128 -2.03 5.19 -20.18
N LEU A 129 -2.17 4.17 -19.31
CA LEU A 129 -3.22 3.16 -19.45
C LEU A 129 -4.59 3.74 -19.09
N GLY A 130 -4.67 4.58 -18.08
CA GLY A 130 -5.89 5.28 -17.67
C GLY A 130 -6.44 6.18 -18.78
N GLU A 131 -5.58 6.91 -19.49
CA GLU A 131 -5.98 7.71 -20.66
C GLU A 131 -6.53 6.86 -21.81
N ARG A 132 -5.93 5.68 -22.06
CA ARG A 132 -6.33 4.79 -23.17
C ARG A 132 -7.60 4.00 -22.92
N MET A 133 -7.79 3.49 -21.73
CA MET A 133 -8.89 2.54 -21.44
C MET A 133 -9.84 3.01 -20.33
N GLY A 134 -9.56 4.16 -19.70
CA GLY A 134 -10.29 4.66 -18.54
C GLY A 134 -9.79 4.07 -17.23
N LEU A 135 -9.88 4.86 -16.14
CA LEU A 135 -9.39 4.45 -14.83
C LEU A 135 -10.23 3.32 -14.21
N VAL A 136 -11.56 3.37 -14.35
CA VAL A 136 -12.47 2.34 -13.78
C VAL A 136 -12.26 0.96 -14.41
N PRO A 137 -12.22 0.81 -15.75
CA PRO A 137 -11.86 -0.46 -16.38
C PRO A 137 -10.46 -0.95 -16.01
N LEU A 138 -9.50 -0.03 -15.85
CA LEU A 138 -8.13 -0.37 -15.44
C LEU A 138 -8.12 -1.01 -14.05
N VAL A 139 -8.73 -0.36 -13.04
CA VAL A 139 -8.84 -0.90 -11.68
C VAL A 139 -9.53 -2.26 -11.68
N ARG A 140 -10.67 -2.36 -12.35
CA ARG A 140 -11.45 -3.62 -12.40
C ARG A 140 -10.63 -4.76 -12.95
N ARG A 141 -9.96 -4.57 -14.10
CA ARG A 141 -9.13 -5.61 -14.73
C ARG A 141 -7.92 -5.96 -13.88
N ALA A 142 -7.24 -4.96 -13.34
CA ALA A 142 -6.06 -5.16 -12.50
C ALA A 142 -6.41 -5.87 -11.19
N ALA A 143 -7.50 -5.49 -10.52
CA ALA A 143 -7.96 -6.15 -9.29
C ALA A 143 -8.37 -7.60 -9.53
N LEU A 144 -9.11 -7.88 -10.61
CA LEU A 144 -9.48 -9.25 -10.98
C LEU A 144 -8.25 -10.09 -11.33
N ALA A 145 -7.31 -9.55 -12.11
CA ALA A 145 -6.08 -10.26 -12.47
C ALA A 145 -5.22 -10.53 -11.24
N CYS A 146 -5.07 -9.55 -10.34
CA CYS A 146 -4.37 -9.72 -9.06
C CYS A 146 -5.02 -10.85 -8.23
N GLY A 147 -6.35 -10.83 -8.08
CA GLY A 147 -7.09 -11.86 -7.37
C GLY A 147 -6.90 -13.25 -7.98
N MET A 148 -6.97 -13.37 -9.31
CA MET A 148 -6.73 -14.64 -10.00
C MET A 148 -5.32 -15.18 -9.76
N VAL A 149 -4.30 -14.32 -9.81
CA VAL A 149 -2.91 -14.71 -9.53
C VAL A 149 -2.76 -15.20 -8.10
N MET A 150 -3.34 -14.48 -7.13
CA MET A 150 -3.26 -14.87 -5.72
C MET A 150 -4.02 -16.16 -5.42
N VAL A 151 -5.21 -16.34 -6.00
CA VAL A 151 -5.96 -17.61 -5.90
C VAL A 151 -5.18 -18.77 -6.54
N GLY A 152 -4.54 -18.52 -7.67
CA GLY A 152 -3.68 -19.51 -8.33
C GLY A 152 -2.47 -19.88 -7.45
N LEU A 153 -1.83 -18.90 -6.82
CA LEU A 153 -0.71 -19.11 -5.90
C LEU A 153 -1.15 -19.88 -4.65
N MET A 154 -2.30 -19.52 -4.07
CA MET A 154 -2.90 -20.27 -2.97
C MET A 154 -3.17 -21.73 -3.37
N GLY A 155 -3.80 -21.95 -4.52
CA GLY A 155 -4.06 -23.29 -5.07
C GLY A 155 -2.79 -24.11 -5.28
N TYR A 156 -1.71 -23.49 -5.75
CA TYR A 156 -0.40 -24.12 -5.90
C TYR A 156 0.15 -24.66 -4.57
N PHE A 157 0.13 -23.83 -3.52
CA PHE A 157 0.59 -24.26 -2.19
C PHE A 157 -0.32 -25.30 -1.54
N LEU A 158 -1.66 -25.17 -1.71
CA LEU A 158 -2.60 -26.16 -1.19
C LEU A 158 -2.48 -27.53 -1.90
N ALA A 159 -2.03 -27.55 -3.16
CA ALA A 159 -1.73 -28.77 -3.90
C ALA A 159 -0.38 -29.39 -3.51
N GLY A 160 0.35 -28.82 -2.53
CA GLY A 160 1.64 -29.32 -2.06
C GLY A 160 2.85 -28.77 -2.83
N GLY A 161 2.67 -27.76 -3.69
CA GLY A 161 3.79 -27.06 -4.31
C GLY A 161 4.55 -26.22 -3.27
N ASP A 162 5.88 -26.21 -3.35
CA ASP A 162 6.75 -25.44 -2.43
C ASP A 162 8.03 -24.98 -3.16
N ASP A 163 7.86 -24.27 -4.29
CA ASP A 163 8.97 -23.68 -5.03
C ASP A 163 8.98 -22.15 -4.87
N PHE A 164 10.05 -21.62 -4.26
CA PHE A 164 10.24 -20.17 -4.09
C PHE A 164 10.24 -19.39 -5.41
N ARG A 165 10.61 -20.02 -6.53
CA ARG A 165 10.59 -19.35 -7.85
C ARG A 165 9.17 -19.04 -8.29
N VAL A 166 8.25 -20.00 -8.09
CA VAL A 166 6.82 -19.81 -8.37
C VAL A 166 6.27 -18.69 -7.49
N LEU A 167 6.64 -18.69 -6.19
CA LEU A 167 6.25 -17.64 -5.26
C LEU A 167 6.72 -16.25 -5.75
N ILE A 168 8.02 -16.10 -6.06
CA ILE A 168 8.59 -14.81 -6.50
C ILE A 168 7.92 -14.33 -7.78
N VAL A 169 7.76 -15.20 -8.78
CA VAL A 169 7.20 -14.82 -10.09
C VAL A 169 5.73 -14.41 -9.97
N LEU A 170 4.91 -15.23 -9.30
CA LEU A 170 3.49 -14.92 -9.16
C LEU A 170 3.27 -13.71 -8.25
N TYR A 171 4.07 -13.55 -7.20
CA TYR A 171 4.01 -12.38 -6.34
C TYR A 171 4.47 -11.09 -7.06
N PHE A 172 5.48 -11.18 -7.93
CA PHE A 172 5.88 -10.08 -8.81
C PHE A 172 4.74 -9.63 -9.73
N ILE A 173 4.04 -10.58 -10.35
CA ILE A 173 2.88 -10.29 -11.21
C ILE A 173 1.75 -9.65 -10.39
N ALA A 174 1.43 -10.20 -9.21
CA ALA A 174 0.44 -9.63 -8.31
C ALA A 174 0.82 -8.20 -7.86
N SER A 175 2.09 -7.98 -7.49
CA SER A 175 2.62 -6.66 -7.11
C SER A 175 2.50 -5.63 -8.25
N ALA A 176 2.73 -6.05 -9.49
CA ALA A 176 2.53 -5.20 -10.66
C ALA A 176 1.05 -4.78 -10.80
N PHE A 177 0.11 -5.71 -10.61
CA PHE A 177 -1.32 -5.36 -10.62
C PHE A 177 -1.71 -4.46 -9.45
N MET A 178 -1.16 -4.66 -8.25
CA MET A 178 -1.36 -3.76 -7.11
C MET A 178 -0.85 -2.34 -7.42
N GLY A 179 0.23 -2.21 -8.21
CA GLY A 179 0.76 -0.94 -8.69
C GLY A 179 -0.22 -0.15 -9.56
N PHE A 180 -1.17 -0.82 -10.21
CA PHE A 180 -2.29 -0.16 -10.89
C PHE A 180 -3.47 0.10 -9.95
N VAL A 181 -3.81 -0.82 -9.07
CA VAL A 181 -5.00 -0.75 -8.21
C VAL A 181 -4.88 0.37 -7.18
N ILE A 182 -3.81 0.40 -6.40
CA ILE A 182 -3.69 1.30 -5.24
C ILE A 182 -3.74 2.78 -5.63
N PRO A 183 -2.92 3.29 -6.57
CA PRO A 183 -2.98 4.71 -6.91
C PRO A 183 -4.30 5.09 -7.62
N THR A 184 -4.83 4.20 -8.45
CA THR A 184 -6.04 4.51 -9.22
C THR A 184 -7.29 4.55 -8.35
N THR A 185 -7.43 3.64 -7.38
CA THR A 185 -8.54 3.71 -6.40
C THR A 185 -8.47 4.98 -5.58
N GLY A 186 -7.26 5.44 -5.21
CA GLY A 186 -7.07 6.72 -4.53
C GLY A 186 -7.56 7.90 -5.35
N VAL A 187 -7.19 7.99 -6.62
CA VAL A 187 -7.63 9.06 -7.52
C VAL A 187 -9.15 9.03 -7.70
N LEU A 188 -9.71 7.88 -8.07
CA LEU A 188 -11.15 7.73 -8.33
C LEU A 188 -12.02 8.03 -7.09
N SER A 189 -11.58 7.65 -5.89
CA SER A 189 -12.33 7.89 -4.66
C SER A 189 -12.37 9.38 -4.30
N LEU A 190 -11.38 10.17 -4.71
CA LEU A 190 -11.33 11.62 -4.44
C LEU A 190 -11.95 12.46 -5.55
N GLU A 191 -11.98 11.97 -6.79
CA GLU A 191 -12.44 12.72 -7.96
C GLU A 191 -13.88 13.21 -7.81
N ALA A 192 -14.79 12.36 -7.36
CA ALA A 192 -16.19 12.70 -7.13
C ALA A 192 -16.42 13.60 -5.90
N HIS A 193 -15.43 13.73 -5.03
CA HIS A 193 -15.54 14.39 -3.71
C HIS A 193 -14.58 15.57 -3.54
N GLY A 194 -14.23 16.26 -4.64
CA GLY A 194 -13.24 17.35 -4.64
C GLY A 194 -13.49 18.44 -3.59
N ALA A 195 -14.77 18.80 -3.35
CA ALA A 195 -15.14 19.80 -2.34
C ALA A 195 -14.74 19.40 -0.90
N ILE A 196 -14.76 18.10 -0.59
CA ILE A 196 -14.42 17.51 0.72
C ILE A 196 -13.23 16.55 0.62
N ALA A 197 -12.34 16.75 -0.37
CA ALA A 197 -11.24 15.85 -0.67
C ALA A 197 -10.33 15.54 0.54
N GLY A 198 -10.10 16.54 1.41
CA GLY A 198 -9.33 16.31 2.64
C GLY A 198 -10.00 15.31 3.59
N THR A 199 -11.32 15.45 3.81
CA THR A 199 -12.10 14.51 4.64
C THR A 199 -12.18 13.13 3.98
N ALA A 200 -12.38 13.09 2.66
CA ALA A 200 -12.40 11.84 1.90
C ALA A 200 -11.04 11.11 1.95
N SER A 201 -9.94 11.82 1.79
CA SER A 201 -8.59 11.25 1.91
C SER A 201 -8.32 10.73 3.32
N ALA A 202 -8.72 11.46 4.36
CA ALA A 202 -8.55 11.04 5.75
C ALA A 202 -9.34 9.76 6.06
N LEU A 203 -10.62 9.71 5.64
CA LEU A 203 -11.47 8.52 5.82
C LEU A 203 -10.92 7.31 5.04
N MET A 204 -10.52 7.52 3.78
CA MET A 204 -9.91 6.48 2.95
C MET A 204 -8.67 5.90 3.63
N GLY A 205 -7.73 6.73 4.06
CA GLY A 205 -6.51 6.29 4.74
C GLY A 205 -6.82 5.52 6.03
N THR A 206 -7.77 6.02 6.84
CA THR A 206 -8.19 5.35 8.08
C THR A 206 -8.79 3.96 7.80
N LEU A 207 -9.72 3.86 6.84
CA LEU A 207 -10.36 2.59 6.51
C LEU A 207 -9.36 1.60 5.88
N GLN A 208 -8.43 2.06 5.05
CA GLN A 208 -7.38 1.20 4.49
C GLN A 208 -6.44 0.66 5.57
N MET A 209 -6.02 1.51 6.51
CA MET A 209 -5.17 1.09 7.63
C MET A 209 -5.92 0.13 8.56
N LEU A 210 -7.19 0.40 8.85
CA LEU A 210 -8.02 -0.48 9.67
C LEU A 210 -8.21 -1.84 9.00
N THR A 211 -8.50 -1.87 7.69
CA THR A 211 -8.61 -3.11 6.91
C THR A 211 -7.30 -3.89 6.96
N GLY A 212 -6.16 -3.20 6.79
CA GLY A 212 -4.83 -3.81 6.89
C GLY A 212 -4.57 -4.42 8.26
N ALA A 213 -4.86 -3.68 9.33
CA ALA A 213 -4.67 -4.16 10.71
C ALA A 213 -5.56 -5.37 11.03
N LEU A 214 -6.82 -5.35 10.60
CA LEU A 214 -7.75 -6.47 10.80
C LEU A 214 -7.29 -7.72 10.03
N MET A 215 -6.86 -7.57 8.77
CA MET A 215 -6.35 -8.69 7.97
C MET A 215 -5.05 -9.26 8.58
N MET A 216 -4.11 -8.41 8.96
CA MET A 216 -2.89 -8.86 9.64
C MET A 216 -3.20 -9.60 10.94
N SER A 217 -4.14 -9.09 11.75
CA SER A 217 -4.54 -9.75 13.00
C SER A 217 -5.22 -11.10 12.76
N ALA A 218 -6.06 -11.19 11.73
CA ALA A 218 -6.69 -12.45 11.35
C ALA A 218 -5.67 -13.49 10.88
N ILE A 219 -4.71 -13.07 10.06
CA ILE A 219 -3.67 -13.97 9.54
C ILE A 219 -2.68 -14.38 10.62
N ALA A 220 -2.38 -13.52 11.59
CA ALA A 220 -1.45 -13.82 12.69
C ALA A 220 -1.83 -15.10 13.47
N VAL A 221 -3.13 -15.43 13.54
CA VAL A 221 -3.61 -16.66 14.15
C VAL A 221 -3.21 -17.91 13.35
N PHE A 222 -3.00 -17.78 12.04
CA PHE A 222 -2.64 -18.88 11.13
C PHE A 222 -1.16 -18.88 10.77
N THR A 223 -0.35 -17.95 11.31
CA THR A 223 1.06 -17.81 10.99
C THR A 223 1.84 -18.91 11.70
N ASN A 224 2.24 -19.93 10.94
CA ASN A 224 3.08 -21.05 11.39
C ASN A 224 4.39 -21.15 10.59
N GLY A 225 4.85 -20.04 9.99
CA GLY A 225 6.04 -20.00 9.14
C GLY A 225 5.84 -20.53 7.72
N SER A 226 4.63 -20.99 7.37
CA SER A 226 4.33 -21.51 6.04
C SER A 226 4.07 -20.38 5.03
N PRO A 227 4.43 -20.57 3.73
CA PRO A 227 4.12 -19.60 2.67
C PRO A 227 2.64 -19.30 2.50
N ILE A 228 1.75 -20.20 2.92
CA ILE A 228 0.28 -20.04 2.83
C ILE A 228 -0.20 -18.82 3.62
N ALA A 229 0.43 -18.51 4.76
CA ALA A 229 0.06 -17.34 5.56
C ALA A 229 0.38 -16.00 4.87
N MET A 230 1.22 -16.00 3.84
CA MET A 230 1.59 -14.81 3.08
C MET A 230 0.69 -14.59 1.86
N VAL A 231 0.00 -15.62 1.38
CA VAL A 231 -0.85 -15.64 0.20
C VAL A 231 -2.33 -15.49 0.57
#